data_3ec140ce14eab888f9b41780b5852dcb
#
_entry.id   3ec140ce14eab888f9b41780b5852dcb
#
_cell.length_a   1.000
_cell.length_b   1.000
_cell.length_c   1.000
_cell.angle_alpha   90.00
_cell.angle_beta   90.00
_cell.angle_gamma   90.00
#
_symmetry.space_group_name_H-M   'P 1'
#
loop_
_entity.id
_entity.type
_entity.pdbx_description
1 polymer ?
#
loop_
_entity_poly.entity_id
_entity_poly.type
_entity_poly.pdbx_seq_one_letter_code
_entity_poly.pdbx_strand_id
1 'polypeptide(L)'
;MKQLLTLMAALVLVGCGLRNNDDPLTLNSKFDGTWNIHESFVRNDDGTITYISIPWGGLVGSMRERNLPVDWSDYESITVEFVEPIKAAIQLVISGKLRIWGKPGITSLTCYFDGQDVRNVDEVAIQSSEGEVLKIKRVFLTPGNSVWESTTIWEGTCSFGNWENGFEIPASQFTDIKEGDKLEFIYEIDTSNPDVTYWQFKTIISSTDKTLEGNNNELNNWGCANVGESGVYRIFLTANDVKELKKLGLYVNGYYNNVSQVNLVRKGIAPEKVEETNS
;
A
#
# COMPACT_ATOMS: atom_id res chain seq x y z
N MET A 1 31.74 -4.78 52.80
CA MET A 1 30.56 -5.44 52.29
C MET A 1 30.06 -4.59 51.11
N LYS A 2 30.35 -4.96 49.88
CA LYS A 2 29.88 -4.29 48.66
C LYS A 2 28.64 -5.03 48.18
N GLN A 3 27.49 -4.44 48.28
CA GLN A 3 26.25 -4.97 47.68
C GLN A 3 26.29 -4.77 46.17
N LEU A 4 26.25 -5.84 45.43
CA LEU A 4 26.11 -5.89 43.99
C LEU A 4 24.61 -5.70 43.65
N LEU A 5 24.25 -4.55 43.08
CA LEU A 5 22.89 -4.32 42.57
C LEU A 5 22.81 -4.94 41.16
N THR A 6 22.15 -6.09 41.06
CA THR A 6 21.84 -6.72 39.77
C THR A 6 20.64 -6.03 39.17
N LEU A 7 20.85 -5.22 38.14
CA LEU A 7 19.79 -4.60 37.35
C LEU A 7 19.22 -5.68 36.39
N MET A 8 18.05 -6.23 36.70
CA MET A 8 17.30 -7.03 35.76
C MET A 8 16.63 -6.11 34.75
N ALA A 9 17.18 -6.05 33.55
CA ALA A 9 16.50 -5.47 32.42
C ALA A 9 15.36 -6.42 31.99
N ALA A 10 14.11 -6.07 32.31
CA ALA A 10 12.95 -6.75 31.75
C ALA A 10 12.84 -6.41 30.26
N LEU A 11 13.21 -7.37 29.41
CA LEU A 11 12.96 -7.32 27.98
C LEU A 11 11.46 -7.44 27.76
N VAL A 12 10.76 -6.33 27.60
CA VAL A 12 9.38 -6.33 27.11
C VAL A 12 9.41 -6.73 25.65
N LEU A 13 9.27 -8.01 25.39
CA LEU A 13 8.90 -8.50 24.07
C LEU A 13 7.49 -7.99 23.79
N VAL A 14 7.40 -6.85 23.14
CA VAL A 14 6.18 -6.46 22.42
C VAL A 14 6.03 -7.50 21.32
N GLY A 15 5.22 -8.50 21.57
CA GLY A 15 4.81 -9.47 20.56
C GLY A 15 4.05 -8.72 19.49
N CYS A 16 4.74 -8.30 18.42
CA CYS A 16 4.11 -8.17 17.13
C CYS A 16 3.57 -9.56 16.82
N GLY A 17 2.27 -9.76 17.05
CA GLY A 17 1.58 -10.95 16.59
C GLY A 17 1.83 -11.02 15.10
N LEU A 18 2.62 -12.00 14.68
CA LEU A 18 2.70 -12.41 13.28
C LEU A 18 1.24 -12.70 12.89
N ARG A 19 0.59 -11.75 12.18
CA ARG A 19 -0.63 -12.07 11.45
C ARG A 19 -0.24 -13.23 10.55
N ASN A 20 -0.96 -14.35 10.67
CA ASN A 20 -0.96 -15.32 9.60
C ASN A 20 -1.40 -14.55 8.36
N ASN A 21 -0.51 -14.34 7.39
CA ASN A 21 -0.79 -13.60 6.17
C ASN A 21 -1.89 -14.28 5.31
N ASP A 22 -2.40 -15.42 5.75
CA ASP A 22 -3.41 -16.22 5.07
C ASP A 22 -4.85 -15.79 5.41
N ASP A 23 -5.07 -15.01 6.48
CA ASP A 23 -6.42 -14.61 6.88
C ASP A 23 -6.88 -13.33 6.15
N PRO A 24 -8.09 -13.31 5.58
CA PRO A 24 -8.64 -12.13 4.93
C PRO A 24 -8.72 -10.92 5.88
N LEU A 25 -8.25 -9.77 5.42
CA LEU A 25 -8.33 -8.52 6.17
C LEU A 25 -9.73 -7.91 6.04
N THR A 26 -10.51 -7.92 7.11
CA THR A 26 -11.86 -7.31 7.11
C THR A 26 -11.79 -5.78 7.19
N LEU A 27 -12.56 -5.12 6.32
CA LEU A 27 -12.59 -3.67 6.15
C LEU A 27 -13.88 -3.01 6.67
N ASN A 28 -14.84 -3.74 7.27
CA ASN A 28 -16.13 -3.17 7.69
C ASN A 28 -16.01 -1.92 8.56
N SER A 29 -15.01 -1.86 9.44
CA SER A 29 -14.75 -0.71 10.31
C SER A 29 -14.26 0.54 9.57
N LYS A 30 -13.81 0.41 8.34
CA LYS A 30 -13.32 1.52 7.51
C LYS A 30 -14.45 2.29 6.82
N PHE A 31 -15.66 1.69 6.69
CA PHE A 31 -16.80 2.36 6.07
C PHE A 31 -17.47 3.27 7.07
N ASP A 32 -17.29 4.58 6.94
CA ASP A 32 -17.64 5.60 7.91
C ASP A 32 -18.44 6.79 7.35
N GLY A 33 -18.80 6.74 6.06
CA GLY A 33 -19.50 7.81 5.38
C GLY A 33 -20.42 7.38 4.24
N THR A 34 -21.12 8.35 3.70
CA THR A 34 -21.89 8.24 2.46
C THR A 34 -21.62 9.46 1.58
N TRP A 35 -21.76 9.29 0.26
CA TRP A 35 -21.56 10.42 -0.66
C TRP A 35 -22.68 11.45 -0.61
N ASN A 36 -23.89 11.06 -0.18
CA ASN A 36 -25.04 11.94 -0.17
C ASN A 36 -25.69 11.98 1.21
N ILE A 37 -26.16 13.15 1.61
CA ILE A 37 -26.82 13.40 2.90
C ILE A 37 -28.19 12.69 3.04
N HIS A 38 -28.78 12.22 1.93
CA HIS A 38 -30.05 11.47 1.93
C HIS A 38 -29.85 9.96 2.10
N GLU A 39 -28.62 9.53 2.24
CA GLU A 39 -28.25 8.16 2.51
C GLU A 39 -27.98 7.98 3.99
N SER A 40 -28.10 6.75 4.45
CA SER A 40 -27.73 6.40 5.81
C SER A 40 -27.16 5.01 5.91
N PHE A 41 -26.35 4.77 6.91
CA PHE A 41 -25.84 3.44 7.23
C PHE A 41 -25.76 3.25 8.74
N VAL A 42 -25.83 1.97 9.14
CA VAL A 42 -25.65 1.54 10.53
C VAL A 42 -24.68 0.36 10.54
N ARG A 43 -23.68 0.44 11.42
CA ARG A 43 -22.90 -0.74 11.79
C ARG A 43 -23.62 -1.47 12.89
N ASN A 44 -24.00 -2.72 12.62
CA ASN A 44 -24.71 -3.55 13.57
C ASN A 44 -23.74 -4.20 14.58
N ASP A 45 -24.25 -4.65 15.72
CA ASP A 45 -23.46 -5.28 16.78
C ASP A 45 -22.76 -6.57 16.33
N ASP A 46 -23.33 -7.24 15.32
CA ASP A 46 -22.75 -8.44 14.69
C ASP A 46 -21.64 -8.13 13.67
N GLY A 47 -21.26 -6.85 13.50
CA GLY A 47 -20.24 -6.39 12.57
C GLY A 47 -20.72 -6.22 11.12
N THR A 48 -21.99 -6.51 10.82
CA THR A 48 -22.58 -6.24 9.50
C THR A 48 -22.87 -4.74 9.33
N ILE A 49 -23.10 -4.31 8.08
CA ILE A 49 -23.50 -2.93 7.77
C ILE A 49 -24.87 -2.96 7.07
N THR A 50 -25.82 -2.22 7.62
CA THR A 50 -27.07 -1.91 6.92
C THR A 50 -26.91 -0.55 6.26
N TYR A 51 -27.02 -0.49 4.93
CA TYR A 51 -26.89 0.73 4.14
C TYR A 51 -28.18 1.00 3.37
N ILE A 52 -28.73 2.19 3.54
CA ILE A 52 -29.92 2.67 2.83
C ILE A 52 -29.44 3.60 1.72
N SER A 53 -29.44 3.09 0.49
CA SER A 53 -28.97 3.80 -0.68
C SER A 53 -30.06 4.63 -1.35
N ILE A 54 -29.62 5.63 -2.08
CA ILE A 54 -30.38 6.28 -3.15
C ILE A 54 -29.77 5.83 -4.50
N PRO A 55 -30.47 6.05 -5.64
CA PRO A 55 -29.88 5.76 -6.95
C PRO A 55 -28.51 6.43 -7.11
N TRP A 56 -27.48 5.63 -7.38
CA TRP A 56 -26.08 6.07 -7.56
C TRP A 56 -25.43 6.75 -6.34
N GLY A 57 -26.04 6.63 -5.18
CA GLY A 57 -25.38 6.94 -3.94
C GLY A 57 -24.24 5.98 -3.62
N GLY A 58 -23.44 6.27 -2.60
CA GLY A 58 -22.28 5.45 -2.23
C GLY A 58 -22.06 5.37 -0.74
N LEU A 59 -22.04 4.14 -0.20
CA LEU A 59 -21.44 3.88 1.10
C LEU A 59 -19.91 3.93 0.94
N VAL A 60 -19.27 4.78 1.72
CA VAL A 60 -17.85 5.11 1.55
C VAL A 60 -17.02 4.67 2.75
N GLY A 61 -15.89 4.06 2.47
CA GLY A 61 -14.85 3.73 3.43
C GLY A 61 -13.56 4.44 3.11
N SER A 62 -13.03 5.19 4.08
CA SER A 62 -11.67 5.73 3.97
C SER A 62 -10.65 4.63 4.25
N MET A 63 -9.77 4.38 3.29
CA MET A 63 -8.68 3.39 3.40
C MET A 63 -7.37 4.04 3.86
N ARG A 64 -7.36 5.35 4.06
CA ARG A 64 -6.17 6.08 4.46
C ARG A 64 -5.69 5.66 5.85
N GLU A 65 -4.40 5.53 5.99
CA GLU A 65 -3.72 5.36 7.27
C GLU A 65 -2.80 6.57 7.47
N ARG A 66 -2.91 7.23 8.63
CA ARG A 66 -2.18 8.49 8.92
C ARG A 66 -2.31 9.55 7.80
N ASN A 67 -3.50 9.63 7.19
CA ASN A 67 -3.83 10.51 6.06
C ASN A 67 -3.14 10.16 4.72
N LEU A 68 -2.47 9.03 4.63
CA LEU A 68 -1.84 8.54 3.38
C LEU A 68 -2.65 7.40 2.78
N PRO A 69 -2.71 7.27 1.44
CA PRO A 69 -3.25 6.10 0.77
C PRO A 69 -2.52 4.83 1.21
N VAL A 70 -3.22 3.69 1.19
CA VAL A 70 -2.64 2.39 1.53
C VAL A 70 -2.27 1.60 0.28
N ASP A 71 -1.24 0.79 0.40
CA ASP A 71 -0.78 -0.12 -0.62
C ASP A 71 -1.43 -1.50 -0.44
N TRP A 72 -2.20 -1.93 -1.45
CA TRP A 72 -2.86 -3.23 -1.47
C TRP A 72 -2.17 -4.25 -2.38
N SER A 73 -0.96 -4.00 -2.85
CA SER A 73 -0.24 -4.90 -3.77
C SER A 73 0.04 -6.30 -3.21
N ASP A 74 -0.05 -6.49 -1.89
CA ASP A 74 0.10 -7.79 -1.23
C ASP A 74 -1.21 -8.62 -1.22
N TYR A 75 -2.30 -8.05 -1.71
CA TYR A 75 -3.59 -8.72 -1.79
C TYR A 75 -3.92 -9.06 -3.24
N GLU A 76 -4.67 -10.13 -3.45
CA GLU A 76 -5.12 -10.56 -4.78
C GLU A 76 -6.49 -10.00 -5.16
N SER A 77 -7.33 -9.68 -4.16
CA SER A 77 -8.70 -9.21 -4.43
C SER A 77 -9.31 -8.48 -3.23
N ILE A 78 -10.37 -7.71 -3.52
CA ILE A 78 -11.35 -7.25 -2.53
C ILE A 78 -12.70 -7.89 -2.83
N THR A 79 -13.37 -8.39 -1.80
CA THR A 79 -14.70 -8.98 -1.90
C THR A 79 -15.68 -8.27 -0.99
N VAL A 80 -16.88 -7.97 -1.53
CA VAL A 80 -18.06 -7.55 -0.76
C VAL A 80 -19.01 -8.72 -0.69
N GLU A 81 -19.35 -9.20 0.52
CA GLU A 81 -20.39 -10.21 0.76
C GLU A 81 -21.64 -9.54 1.31
N PHE A 82 -22.80 -9.95 0.80
CA PHE A 82 -24.11 -9.50 1.25
C PHE A 82 -24.78 -10.58 2.09
N VAL A 83 -25.61 -10.17 3.05
CA VAL A 83 -26.41 -11.09 3.87
C VAL A 83 -27.51 -11.77 3.03
N GLU A 84 -28.05 -11.04 2.04
CA GLU A 84 -29.08 -11.50 1.12
C GLU A 84 -28.75 -11.07 -0.31
N PRO A 85 -29.33 -11.72 -1.34
CA PRO A 85 -29.11 -11.31 -2.73
C PRO A 85 -29.51 -9.85 -2.95
N ILE A 86 -28.66 -9.08 -3.64
CA ILE A 86 -28.95 -7.69 -4.01
C ILE A 86 -30.07 -7.62 -5.04
N LYS A 87 -30.89 -6.57 -4.99
CA LYS A 87 -32.05 -6.39 -5.87
C LYS A 87 -31.73 -5.56 -7.11
N ALA A 88 -30.84 -4.60 -6.98
CA ALA A 88 -30.39 -3.75 -8.08
C ALA A 88 -28.92 -4.06 -8.45
N ALA A 89 -28.47 -3.51 -9.59
CA ALA A 89 -27.06 -3.59 -9.92
C ALA A 89 -26.25 -2.72 -8.94
N ILE A 90 -25.11 -3.24 -8.50
CA ILE A 90 -24.17 -2.49 -7.65
C ILE A 90 -22.88 -2.23 -8.40
N GLN A 91 -22.15 -1.22 -7.95
CA GLN A 91 -20.78 -0.94 -8.38
C GLN A 91 -19.88 -0.86 -7.17
N LEU A 92 -18.76 -1.58 -7.20
CA LEU A 92 -17.66 -1.39 -6.29
C LEU A 92 -16.65 -0.47 -6.98
N VAL A 93 -16.30 0.63 -6.30
CA VAL A 93 -15.39 1.66 -6.80
C VAL A 93 -14.20 1.75 -5.86
N ILE A 94 -13.00 1.68 -6.38
CA ILE A 94 -11.75 1.77 -5.62
C ILE A 94 -11.00 3.01 -6.10
N SER A 95 -10.80 3.96 -5.21
CA SER A 95 -10.10 5.24 -5.45
C SER A 95 -10.57 5.98 -6.72
N GLY A 96 -11.85 5.84 -7.06
CA GLY A 96 -12.44 6.43 -8.26
C GLY A 96 -11.93 5.86 -9.60
N LYS A 97 -10.93 4.99 -9.59
CA LYS A 97 -10.22 4.49 -10.79
C LYS A 97 -10.70 3.10 -11.20
N LEU A 98 -10.64 2.13 -10.30
CA LEU A 98 -11.04 0.75 -10.57
C LEU A 98 -12.52 0.59 -10.22
N ARG A 99 -13.30 0.03 -11.17
CA ARG A 99 -14.75 -0.13 -11.03
C ARG A 99 -15.18 -1.50 -11.52
N ILE A 100 -15.92 -2.21 -10.72
CA ILE A 100 -16.56 -3.47 -11.13
C ILE A 100 -18.06 -3.44 -10.84
N TRP A 101 -18.79 -4.21 -11.63
CA TRP A 101 -20.26 -4.28 -11.57
C TRP A 101 -20.73 -5.62 -11.06
N GLY A 102 -21.68 -5.58 -10.13
CA GLY A 102 -22.46 -6.74 -9.68
C GLY A 102 -23.87 -6.67 -10.25
N LYS A 103 -24.37 -7.79 -10.75
CA LYS A 103 -25.74 -7.91 -11.27
C LYS A 103 -26.72 -8.23 -10.14
N PRO A 104 -28.00 -7.87 -10.26
CA PRO A 104 -29.03 -8.32 -9.32
C PRO A 104 -29.00 -9.84 -9.10
N GLY A 105 -29.28 -10.27 -7.87
CA GLY A 105 -29.33 -11.67 -7.47
C GLY A 105 -28.02 -12.25 -6.92
N ILE A 106 -26.90 -11.54 -6.96
CA ILE A 106 -25.65 -12.00 -6.35
C ILE A 106 -25.63 -11.75 -4.84
N THR A 107 -24.88 -12.58 -4.12
CA THR A 107 -24.58 -12.44 -2.68
C THR A 107 -23.14 -12.04 -2.41
N SER A 108 -22.32 -11.94 -3.46
CA SER A 108 -20.95 -11.46 -3.36
C SER A 108 -20.48 -10.81 -4.66
N LEU A 109 -19.57 -9.86 -4.54
CA LEU A 109 -18.89 -9.21 -5.65
C LEU A 109 -17.39 -9.15 -5.34
N THR A 110 -16.56 -9.74 -6.20
CA THR A 110 -15.11 -9.77 -6.04
C THR A 110 -14.43 -8.99 -7.15
N CYS A 111 -13.52 -8.09 -6.78
CA CYS A 111 -12.61 -7.41 -7.67
C CYS A 111 -11.21 -8.01 -7.54
N TYR A 112 -10.72 -8.65 -8.58
CA TYR A 112 -9.34 -9.13 -8.63
C TYR A 112 -8.40 -8.00 -9.04
N PHE A 113 -7.22 -7.95 -8.41
CA PHE A 113 -6.22 -6.90 -8.62
C PHE A 113 -5.18 -7.25 -9.70
N ASP A 114 -5.32 -8.40 -10.35
CA ASP A 114 -4.39 -8.79 -11.40
C ASP A 114 -4.29 -7.73 -12.50
N GLY A 115 -3.08 -7.24 -12.75
CA GLY A 115 -2.82 -6.17 -13.71
C GLY A 115 -3.35 -4.78 -13.30
N GLN A 116 -3.87 -4.59 -12.09
CA GLN A 116 -4.40 -3.31 -11.60
C GLN A 116 -3.39 -2.61 -10.67
N ASP A 117 -3.35 -1.27 -10.75
CA ASP A 117 -2.58 -0.46 -9.81
C ASP A 117 -3.39 -0.16 -8.54
N VAL A 118 -3.10 -0.90 -7.47
CA VAL A 118 -3.73 -0.79 -6.15
C VAL A 118 -2.76 -0.31 -5.06
N ARG A 119 -1.70 0.39 -5.45
CA ARG A 119 -0.66 0.89 -4.54
C ARG A 119 -1.06 2.12 -3.74
N ASN A 120 -2.03 2.87 -4.26
CA ASN A 120 -2.48 4.13 -3.68
C ASN A 120 -4.00 4.09 -3.52
N VAL A 121 -4.47 3.26 -2.59
CA VAL A 121 -5.90 3.15 -2.30
C VAL A 121 -6.26 4.06 -1.14
N ASP A 122 -7.07 5.09 -1.41
CA ASP A 122 -7.52 6.07 -0.43
C ASP A 122 -8.99 5.91 -0.05
N GLU A 123 -9.81 5.34 -0.95
CA GLU A 123 -11.25 5.20 -0.75
C GLU A 123 -11.80 3.95 -1.42
N VAL A 124 -12.79 3.35 -0.80
CA VAL A 124 -13.66 2.33 -1.41
C VAL A 124 -15.10 2.78 -1.28
N ALA A 125 -15.86 2.71 -2.37
CA ALA A 125 -17.30 2.99 -2.35
C ALA A 125 -18.11 1.83 -2.90
N ILE A 126 -19.26 1.58 -2.27
CA ILE A 126 -20.25 0.61 -2.71
C ILE A 126 -21.50 1.39 -3.12
N GLN A 127 -21.81 1.38 -4.41
CA GLN A 127 -22.93 2.10 -5.00
C GLN A 127 -24.04 1.13 -5.41
N SER A 128 -25.30 1.55 -5.30
CA SER A 128 -26.43 0.86 -5.96
C SER A 128 -26.98 1.70 -7.10
N SER A 129 -27.36 1.06 -8.20
CA SER A 129 -28.00 1.73 -9.34
C SER A 129 -29.41 2.24 -9.02
N GLU A 130 -30.04 1.69 -7.99
CA GLU A 130 -31.34 2.07 -7.50
C GLU A 130 -31.32 2.26 -5.98
N GLY A 131 -32.34 2.94 -5.44
CA GLY A 131 -32.48 3.04 -3.99
C GLY A 131 -32.93 1.70 -3.41
N GLU A 132 -32.11 1.11 -2.56
CA GLU A 132 -32.39 -0.15 -1.87
C GLU A 132 -31.74 -0.18 -0.47
N VAL A 133 -32.12 -1.17 0.33
CA VAL A 133 -31.45 -1.47 1.58
C VAL A 133 -30.48 -2.60 1.33
N LEU A 134 -29.19 -2.31 1.37
CA LEU A 134 -28.10 -3.30 1.28
C LEU A 134 -27.70 -3.76 2.69
N LYS A 135 -27.68 -5.05 2.91
CA LYS A 135 -27.12 -5.67 4.12
C LYS A 135 -25.78 -6.30 3.78
N ILE A 136 -24.71 -5.58 4.09
CA ILE A 136 -23.36 -6.00 3.82
C ILE A 136 -22.88 -6.84 5.00
N LYS A 137 -22.59 -8.11 4.73
CA LYS A 137 -22.07 -9.02 5.71
C LYS A 137 -20.63 -8.69 6.04
N ARG A 138 -19.81 -8.54 5.01
CA ARG A 138 -18.39 -8.33 5.15
C ARG A 138 -17.80 -7.72 3.87
N VAL A 139 -16.85 -6.81 4.04
CA VAL A 139 -15.92 -6.37 3.00
C VAL A 139 -14.53 -6.78 3.45
N PHE A 140 -13.78 -7.46 2.58
CA PHE A 140 -12.47 -7.96 2.96
C PHE A 140 -11.51 -8.05 1.78
N LEU A 141 -10.21 -7.94 2.11
CA LEU A 141 -9.11 -8.21 1.20
C LEU A 141 -8.67 -9.66 1.36
N THR A 142 -8.49 -10.36 0.26
CA THR A 142 -7.89 -11.70 0.23
C THR A 142 -6.40 -11.55 0.01
N PRO A 143 -5.54 -12.10 0.91
CA PRO A 143 -4.10 -12.09 0.70
C PRO A 143 -3.73 -12.78 -0.61
N GLY A 144 -2.77 -12.20 -1.33
CA GLY A 144 -2.20 -12.83 -2.51
C GLY A 144 -1.20 -13.93 -2.13
N ASN A 145 -1.08 -14.94 -2.98
CA ASN A 145 -0.05 -15.99 -2.84
C ASN A 145 1.36 -15.50 -3.21
N SER A 146 1.60 -14.19 -3.10
CA SER A 146 2.88 -13.59 -3.47
C SER A 146 3.82 -13.59 -2.26
N VAL A 147 4.98 -14.16 -2.42
CA VAL A 147 6.11 -14.02 -1.50
C VAL A 147 6.97 -12.89 -2.03
N TRP A 148 7.28 -11.92 -1.17
CA TRP A 148 8.20 -10.86 -1.52
C TRP A 148 9.60 -11.22 -1.01
N GLU A 149 10.56 -11.33 -1.92
CA GLU A 149 11.96 -11.53 -1.61
C GLU A 149 12.68 -10.20 -1.63
N SER A 150 13.26 -9.81 -0.50
CA SER A 150 14.00 -8.56 -0.36
C SER A 150 15.51 -8.81 -0.46
N THR A 151 16.18 -8.02 -1.28
CA THR A 151 17.64 -8.03 -1.43
C THR A 151 18.16 -6.62 -1.29
N THR A 152 19.10 -6.38 -0.38
CA THR A 152 19.76 -5.07 -0.26
C THR A 152 20.68 -4.83 -1.47
N ILE A 153 20.41 -3.75 -2.21
CA ILE A 153 21.17 -3.36 -3.40
C ILE A 153 22.07 -2.13 -3.15
N TRP A 154 21.82 -1.43 -2.04
CA TRP A 154 22.64 -0.36 -1.55
C TRP A 154 22.52 -0.25 -0.03
N GLU A 155 23.63 -0.06 0.66
CA GLU A 155 23.70 0.17 2.10
C GLU A 155 24.79 1.20 2.40
N GLY A 156 24.50 2.13 3.31
CA GLY A 156 25.41 3.19 3.68
C GLY A 156 24.73 4.24 4.53
N THR A 157 25.32 5.42 4.56
CA THR A 157 24.69 6.61 5.16
C THR A 157 24.84 7.75 4.17
N CYS A 158 23.74 8.22 3.62
CA CYS A 158 23.71 9.40 2.77
C CYS A 158 22.75 10.42 3.35
N SER A 159 23.29 11.51 3.86
CA SER A 159 22.52 12.69 4.26
C SER A 159 22.45 13.64 3.08
N PHE A 160 21.25 13.92 2.60
CA PHE A 160 21.09 14.75 1.40
C PHE A 160 21.30 16.25 1.66
N GLY A 161 21.11 16.71 2.90
CA GLY A 161 21.15 18.14 3.21
C GLY A 161 20.18 18.93 2.34
N ASN A 162 20.61 20.10 1.90
CA ASN A 162 19.85 20.93 0.95
C ASN A 162 20.22 20.56 -0.50
N TRP A 163 19.91 19.34 -0.95
CA TRP A 163 20.25 18.79 -2.27
C TRP A 163 21.78 18.67 -2.53
N GLU A 164 22.58 18.68 -1.49
CA GLU A 164 24.05 18.76 -1.59
C GLU A 164 24.68 17.42 -1.96
N ASN A 165 24.03 16.35 -1.53
CA ASN A 165 24.55 15.00 -1.67
C ASN A 165 23.53 14.08 -2.34
N GLY A 166 24.04 12.98 -2.89
CA GLY A 166 23.29 11.89 -3.45
C GLY A 166 24.16 10.67 -3.62
N PHE A 167 23.58 9.57 -4.04
CA PHE A 167 24.30 8.33 -4.32
C PHE A 167 23.79 7.66 -5.58
N GLU A 168 24.64 6.82 -6.16
CA GLU A 168 24.30 6.02 -7.33
C GLU A 168 24.19 4.54 -6.96
N ILE A 169 23.22 3.88 -7.58
CA ILE A 169 23.08 2.43 -7.61
C ILE A 169 23.39 2.01 -9.05
N PRO A 170 24.49 1.27 -9.29
CA PRO A 170 24.90 0.95 -10.64
C PRO A 170 23.94 -0.01 -11.34
N ALA A 171 23.88 0.03 -12.67
CA ALA A 171 23.03 -0.82 -13.49
C ALA A 171 23.21 -2.32 -13.22
N SER A 172 24.39 -2.74 -12.75
CA SER A 172 24.68 -4.13 -12.38
C SER A 172 23.81 -4.67 -11.24
N GLN A 173 23.24 -3.80 -10.40
CA GLN A 173 22.32 -4.19 -9.33
C GLN A 173 20.89 -4.46 -9.85
N PHE A 174 20.61 -4.09 -11.08
CA PHE A 174 19.29 -4.17 -11.70
C PHE A 174 19.16 -5.27 -12.79
N THR A 175 20.11 -6.20 -12.89
CA THR A 175 20.14 -7.19 -13.98
C THR A 175 18.88 -8.05 -14.08
N ASP A 176 18.35 -8.47 -12.95
CA ASP A 176 17.27 -9.45 -12.85
C ASP A 176 15.90 -8.86 -12.45
N ILE A 177 15.77 -7.53 -12.48
CA ILE A 177 14.51 -6.87 -12.15
C ILE A 177 13.45 -7.08 -13.22
N LYS A 178 12.18 -7.03 -12.79
CA LYS A 178 10.99 -7.16 -13.63
C LYS A 178 10.00 -6.04 -13.35
N GLU A 179 9.09 -5.84 -14.26
CA GLU A 179 7.91 -5.00 -14.01
C GLU A 179 7.12 -5.51 -12.81
N GLY A 180 6.73 -4.59 -11.93
CA GLY A 180 6.05 -4.90 -10.68
C GLY A 180 6.97 -5.17 -9.47
N ASP A 181 8.28 -5.35 -9.67
CA ASP A 181 9.23 -5.33 -8.57
C ASP A 181 9.24 -3.93 -7.90
N LYS A 182 9.66 -3.85 -6.64
CA LYS A 182 9.69 -2.59 -5.88
C LYS A 182 11.11 -2.23 -5.48
N LEU A 183 11.36 -0.92 -5.39
CA LEU A 183 12.47 -0.36 -4.64
C LEU A 183 11.95 0.16 -3.31
N GLU A 184 12.59 -0.21 -2.22
CA GLU A 184 12.29 0.28 -0.88
C GLU A 184 13.50 1.05 -0.34
N PHE A 185 13.28 2.34 -0.03
CA PHE A 185 14.28 3.24 0.54
C PHE A 185 14.00 3.36 2.04
N ILE A 186 14.91 2.90 2.87
CA ILE A 186 14.84 3.06 4.33
C ILE A 186 15.50 4.39 4.66
N TYR A 187 14.72 5.30 5.26
CA TYR A 187 15.16 6.67 5.47
C TYR A 187 14.65 7.26 6.79
N GLU A 188 15.34 8.31 7.21
CA GLU A 188 14.97 9.17 8.31
C GLU A 188 14.90 10.62 7.82
N ILE A 189 13.88 11.36 8.23
CA ILE A 189 13.80 12.79 7.99
C ILE A 189 14.83 13.50 8.91
N ASP A 190 15.55 14.48 8.35
CA ASP A 190 16.45 15.31 9.13
C ASP A 190 15.72 16.52 9.70
N THR A 191 15.49 16.49 11.00
CA THR A 191 14.83 17.55 11.77
C THR A 191 15.81 18.47 12.51
N SER A 192 17.09 18.37 12.21
CA SER A 192 18.12 19.18 12.90
C SER A 192 18.02 20.68 12.60
N ASN A 193 17.45 21.03 11.45
CA ASN A 193 17.19 22.42 11.08
C ASN A 193 15.71 22.77 11.31
N PRO A 194 15.36 23.61 12.31
CA PRO A 194 13.97 23.95 12.64
C PRO A 194 13.26 24.77 11.55
N ASP A 195 13.98 25.36 10.61
CA ASP A 195 13.40 26.12 9.49
C ASP A 195 12.93 25.21 8.35
N VAL A 196 13.27 23.91 8.39
CA VAL A 196 12.84 22.91 7.41
C VAL A 196 11.46 22.39 7.81
N THR A 197 10.49 22.58 6.92
CA THR A 197 9.09 22.19 7.14
C THR A 197 8.61 21.11 6.17
N TYR A 198 9.45 20.64 5.26
CA TYR A 198 9.16 19.59 4.30
C TYR A 198 10.43 18.79 3.96
N TRP A 199 10.25 17.56 3.52
CA TRP A 199 11.32 16.64 3.16
C TRP A 199 10.99 16.01 1.82
N GLN A 200 11.99 15.78 0.97
CA GLN A 200 11.74 15.32 -0.39
C GLN A 200 12.75 14.26 -0.84
N PHE A 201 12.26 13.32 -1.65
CA PHE A 201 13.06 12.38 -2.41
C PHE A 201 13.02 12.69 -3.89
N LYS A 202 14.14 12.46 -4.57
CA LYS A 202 14.22 12.45 -6.02
C LYS A 202 14.98 11.23 -6.49
N THR A 203 14.36 10.43 -7.34
CA THR A 203 14.93 9.22 -7.93
C THR A 203 15.02 9.41 -9.44
N ILE A 204 16.23 9.40 -9.96
CA ILE A 204 16.54 9.75 -11.34
C ILE A 204 17.27 8.61 -12.01
N ILE A 205 16.90 8.24 -13.23
CA ILE A 205 17.70 7.33 -14.07
C ILE A 205 19.08 7.96 -14.28
N SER A 206 20.12 7.27 -13.86
CA SER A 206 21.51 7.80 -13.88
C SER A 206 21.88 8.40 -15.23
N SER A 207 22.59 9.53 -15.20
CA SER A 207 23.00 10.28 -16.38
C SER A 207 21.84 10.82 -17.25
N THR A 208 20.65 10.96 -16.67
CA THR A 208 19.48 11.58 -17.32
C THR A 208 18.80 12.56 -16.36
N ASP A 209 17.77 13.27 -16.85
CA ASP A 209 16.88 14.09 -16.00
C ASP A 209 15.54 13.38 -15.72
N LYS A 210 15.41 12.11 -16.12
CA LYS A 210 14.16 11.37 -16.03
C LYS A 210 14.01 10.73 -14.66
N THR A 211 12.91 11.02 -13.99
CA THR A 211 12.47 10.32 -12.78
C THR A 211 11.89 8.95 -13.13
N LEU A 212 11.86 8.03 -12.14
CA LEU A 212 11.19 6.75 -12.30
C LEU A 212 9.68 6.97 -12.53
N GLU A 213 9.13 6.30 -13.54
CA GLU A 213 7.70 6.40 -13.91
C GLU A 213 6.78 5.81 -12.84
N GLY A 214 7.21 4.77 -12.15
CA GLY A 214 6.47 4.17 -11.04
C GLY A 214 6.21 5.11 -9.88
N ASN A 215 6.86 6.27 -9.86
CA ASN A 215 6.71 7.32 -8.87
C ASN A 215 5.81 8.50 -9.33
N ASN A 216 5.42 8.54 -10.60
CA ASN A 216 4.83 9.72 -11.22
C ASN A 216 3.56 10.28 -10.55
N ASN A 217 2.77 9.44 -9.89
CA ASN A 217 1.53 9.89 -9.23
C ASN A 217 1.77 10.63 -7.90
N GLU A 218 2.99 10.58 -7.37
CA GLU A 218 3.38 11.16 -6.09
C GLU A 218 4.32 12.36 -6.23
N LEU A 219 4.77 12.64 -7.46
CA LEU A 219 5.74 13.68 -7.72
C LEU A 219 5.09 15.06 -7.82
N ASN A 220 5.75 16.03 -7.21
CA ASN A 220 5.45 17.44 -7.43
C ASN A 220 5.97 17.91 -8.81
N ASN A 221 5.74 19.18 -9.15
CA ASN A 221 6.16 19.77 -10.43
C ASN A 221 7.69 19.76 -10.67
N TRP A 222 8.49 19.45 -9.66
CA TRP A 222 9.94 19.37 -9.72
C TRP A 222 10.44 17.92 -9.85
N GLY A 223 9.53 16.96 -9.94
CA GLY A 223 9.83 15.54 -9.99
C GLY A 223 10.31 14.98 -8.66
N CYS A 224 9.84 15.56 -7.54
CA CYS A 224 10.21 15.13 -6.19
C CYS A 224 8.99 14.59 -5.45
N ALA A 225 9.16 13.49 -4.73
CA ALA A 225 8.18 12.98 -3.80
C ALA A 225 8.30 13.67 -2.45
N ASN A 226 7.18 14.11 -1.88
CA ASN A 226 7.14 14.67 -0.53
C ASN A 226 6.97 13.53 0.48
N VAL A 227 7.76 13.56 1.54
CA VAL A 227 7.67 12.63 2.66
C VAL A 227 7.42 13.41 3.95
N GLY A 228 6.64 12.86 4.86
CA GLY A 228 6.22 13.58 6.07
C GLY A 228 6.78 13.02 7.37
N GLU A 229 7.30 11.79 7.35
CA GLU A 229 7.87 11.10 8.51
C GLU A 229 8.94 10.11 8.06
N SER A 230 9.81 9.70 8.97
CA SER A 230 10.80 8.64 8.75
C SER A 230 10.12 7.29 8.48
N GLY A 231 10.73 6.45 7.66
CA GLY A 231 10.16 5.14 7.35
C GLY A 231 10.72 4.50 6.10
N VAL A 232 9.84 3.92 5.31
CA VAL A 232 10.15 3.25 4.05
C VAL A 232 9.41 3.93 2.91
N TYR A 233 10.15 4.48 1.95
CA TYR A 233 9.61 5.02 0.71
C TYR A 233 9.66 3.96 -0.38
N ARG A 234 8.56 3.72 -1.08
CA ARG A 234 8.41 2.61 -2.03
C ARG A 234 8.12 3.11 -3.43
N ILE A 235 8.79 2.50 -4.42
CA ILE A 235 8.54 2.74 -5.85
C ILE A 235 8.36 1.39 -6.53
N PHE A 236 7.23 1.21 -7.22
CA PHE A 236 7.02 0.06 -8.09
C PHE A 236 7.61 0.34 -9.46
N LEU A 237 8.30 -0.64 -10.02
CA LEU A 237 8.95 -0.48 -11.29
C LEU A 237 7.98 -0.73 -12.45
N THR A 238 7.90 0.21 -13.38
CA THR A 238 7.22 0.00 -14.67
C THR A 238 8.13 -0.75 -15.65
N ALA A 239 7.58 -1.22 -16.76
CA ALA A 239 8.36 -1.84 -17.83
C ALA A 239 9.46 -0.90 -18.35
N ASN A 240 9.18 0.41 -18.42
CA ASN A 240 10.16 1.41 -18.86
C ASN A 240 11.23 1.66 -17.80
N ASP A 241 10.86 1.73 -16.51
CA ASP A 241 11.84 1.83 -15.41
C ASP A 241 12.82 0.65 -15.45
N VAL A 242 12.30 -0.57 -15.60
CA VAL A 242 13.11 -1.78 -15.71
C VAL A 242 14.12 -1.69 -16.85
N LYS A 243 13.67 -1.24 -18.03
CA LYS A 243 14.53 -1.10 -19.21
C LYS A 243 15.65 -0.10 -18.98
N GLU A 244 15.33 1.08 -18.42
CA GLU A 244 16.28 2.15 -18.23
C GLU A 244 17.25 1.85 -17.06
N LEU A 245 16.76 1.29 -15.94
CA LEU A 245 17.60 0.92 -14.79
C LEU A 245 18.63 -0.15 -15.14
N LYS A 246 18.27 -1.16 -15.95
CA LYS A 246 19.20 -2.19 -16.45
C LYS A 246 20.34 -1.59 -17.27
N LYS A 247 20.10 -0.47 -17.92
CA LYS A 247 21.06 0.18 -18.81
C LYS A 247 21.91 1.20 -18.10
N LEU A 248 21.32 2.00 -17.23
CA LEU A 248 21.94 3.23 -16.72
C LEU A 248 22.11 3.25 -15.19
N GLY A 249 21.33 2.44 -14.44
CA GLY A 249 21.29 2.51 -13.00
C GLY A 249 20.42 3.64 -12.48
N LEU A 250 20.53 3.94 -11.18
CA LEU A 250 19.70 4.89 -10.46
C LEU A 250 20.56 5.89 -9.70
N TYR A 251 20.25 7.17 -9.81
CA TYR A 251 20.76 8.22 -8.95
C TYR A 251 19.67 8.68 -7.99
N VAL A 252 20.01 8.80 -6.70
CA VAL A 252 19.10 9.20 -5.64
C VAL A 252 19.64 10.41 -4.92
N ASN A 253 18.83 11.43 -4.77
CA ASN A 253 19.10 12.57 -3.92
C ASN A 253 17.80 13.07 -3.26
N GLY A 254 17.91 14.15 -2.48
CA GLY A 254 16.73 14.65 -1.77
C GLY A 254 17.01 15.92 -0.97
N TYR A 255 16.01 16.29 -0.19
CA TYR A 255 16.02 17.45 0.66
C TYR A 255 15.78 17.05 2.11
N TYR A 256 16.80 17.24 2.96
CA TYR A 256 16.80 16.95 4.41
C TYR A 256 16.31 15.55 4.80
N ASN A 257 16.78 14.53 4.09
CA ASN A 257 16.59 13.12 4.43
C ASN A 257 17.94 12.41 4.53
N ASN A 258 17.97 11.37 5.36
CA ASN A 258 19.09 10.46 5.53
C ASN A 258 18.66 9.08 5.07
N VAL A 259 19.24 8.56 3.98
CA VAL A 259 18.98 7.19 3.52
C VAL A 259 20.05 6.27 4.07
N SER A 260 19.63 5.14 4.64
CA SER A 260 20.51 4.11 5.19
C SER A 260 20.57 2.84 4.35
N GLN A 261 19.53 2.54 3.58
CA GLN A 261 19.45 1.30 2.83
C GLN A 261 18.50 1.43 1.66
N VAL A 262 18.78 0.73 0.56
CA VAL A 262 17.85 0.51 -0.55
C VAL A 262 17.73 -0.98 -0.81
N ASN A 263 16.51 -1.48 -0.78
CA ASN A 263 16.19 -2.87 -1.09
C ASN A 263 15.49 -2.98 -2.44
N LEU A 264 15.85 -4.00 -3.17
CA LEU A 264 15.09 -4.52 -4.29
C LEU A 264 14.18 -5.63 -3.77
N VAL A 265 12.88 -5.43 -3.89
CA VAL A 265 11.87 -6.37 -3.42
C VAL A 265 11.16 -6.97 -4.63
N ARG A 266 11.31 -8.28 -4.80
CA ARG A 266 10.80 -9.03 -5.95
C ARG A 266 9.57 -9.82 -5.57
N LYS A 267 8.61 -9.88 -6.47
CA LYS A 267 7.42 -10.71 -6.32
C LYS A 267 7.75 -12.14 -6.75
N GLY A 268 7.78 -13.06 -5.81
CA GLY A 268 7.88 -14.51 -6.04
C GLY A 268 6.50 -15.18 -5.98
N ILE A 269 6.45 -16.43 -6.33
CA ILE A 269 5.29 -17.31 -6.11
C ILE A 269 5.58 -18.12 -4.85
N ALA A 270 4.67 -18.08 -3.86
CA ALA A 270 4.80 -18.95 -2.69
C ALA A 270 4.88 -20.40 -3.14
N PRO A 271 5.80 -21.22 -2.59
CA PRO A 271 5.79 -22.65 -2.83
C PRO A 271 4.44 -23.21 -2.39
N GLU A 272 3.83 -24.09 -3.23
CA GLU A 272 2.62 -24.81 -2.83
C GLU A 272 2.84 -25.47 -1.47
N LYS A 273 1.92 -25.23 -0.52
CA LYS A 273 1.94 -25.94 0.76
C LYS A 273 1.77 -27.43 0.46
N VAL A 274 2.81 -28.21 0.65
CA VAL A 274 2.68 -29.65 0.65
C VAL A 274 1.89 -30.01 1.92
N GLU A 275 0.62 -30.36 1.74
CA GLU A 275 -0.16 -30.94 2.85
C GLU A 275 0.59 -32.20 3.31
N GLU A 276 1.19 -32.15 4.51
CA GLU A 276 1.68 -33.37 5.17
C GLU A 276 0.45 -34.24 5.44
N THR A 277 0.20 -35.19 4.55
CA THR A 277 -0.71 -36.29 4.80
C THR A 277 -0.14 -37.11 5.94
N ASN A 278 -0.56 -36.81 7.16
CA ASN A 278 -0.32 -37.65 8.31
C ASN A 278 -0.99 -39.02 8.06
N SER A 279 -0.16 -40.00 7.75
CA SER A 279 -0.52 -41.41 7.65
C SER A 279 -0.65 -42.04 9.04
#